data_4256eb3c31f1185fc75d09fd5a68124d
#
_entry.id   4256eb3c31f1185fc75d09fd5a68124d
#
_cell.length_a   1.000
_cell.length_b   1.000
_cell.length_c   1.000
_cell.angle_alpha   90.00
_cell.angle_beta   90.00
_cell.angle_gamma   90.00
#
_symmetry.space_group_name_H-M   'P 1'
#
loop_
_entity.id
_entity.type
_entity.pdbx_description
1 polymer ?
#
loop_
_entity_poly.entity_id
_entity_poly.type
_entity_poly.pdbx_seq_one_letter_code
_entity_poly.pdbx_strand_id
1 'polypeptide(L)'
;MKKSFIFSTSAATLATLALIGCQAVQEKVSPDSLLATFTSTAPNLAAGASDPVWAKASPLSAALTGGANFGAKPGEKGESTVTLKAAYTADMLYMLIQYKDPTNSVRRGPYQKQADGSWKKLKDPADKGGDDNVYYEDKWAMLWPTNEATAKQFDKEGCAMSCHEGQTKPYGNKYTNQPGQLLDMWHMKGQRTGPLGFVDDQYTDDTRHDPKTAPNAGRKGDPGPAGGEYTGVNLVNGKPQFMARDAKAANAGGTYYIKKGDEVAFDDSKFKTGDEVASIIINPLAGTDRGDVRTANSYANGMHTSVVSRKLVTGSKFDVQFADMSKRYGFGFAAFDNAQVRHATSDEPMYLVFGKK
;
A
#
# COMPACT_ATOMS: atom_id res chain seq x y z
N MET A 1 -17.93 85.54 46.89
CA MET A 1 -16.71 84.77 47.04
C MET A 1 -16.90 83.36 46.35
N LYS A 2 -16.43 83.20 45.18
CA LYS A 2 -16.48 81.87 44.43
C LYS A 2 -15.05 81.43 44.23
N LYS A 3 -14.67 80.28 44.80
CA LYS A 3 -13.36 79.67 44.62
C LYS A 3 -13.45 78.71 43.40
N SER A 4 -12.65 79.00 42.38
CA SER A 4 -12.44 78.07 41.25
C SER A 4 -11.37 77.04 41.59
N PHE A 5 -11.71 75.76 41.41
CA PHE A 5 -10.75 74.63 41.44
C PHE A 5 -10.31 74.30 40.01
N ILE A 6 -9.02 74.33 39.79
CA ILE A 6 -8.41 73.89 38.53
C ILE A 6 -8.07 72.42 38.69
N PHE A 7 -8.65 71.55 37.85
CA PHE A 7 -8.27 70.14 37.74
C PHE A 7 -7.19 69.97 36.62
N SER A 8 -6.04 69.52 36.99
CA SER A 8 -4.99 69.14 36.09
C SER A 8 -5.23 67.70 35.64
N THR A 9 -5.43 67.47 34.35
CA THR A 9 -5.56 66.15 33.73
C THR A 9 -4.21 65.72 33.14
N SER A 10 -3.58 64.76 33.80
CA SER A 10 -2.41 64.08 33.26
C SER A 10 -2.84 63.05 32.21
N ALA A 11 -2.46 63.25 30.98
CA ALA A 11 -2.66 62.27 29.90
C ALA A 11 -1.59 61.17 30.00
N ALA A 12 -1.99 59.96 30.33
CA ALA A 12 -1.17 58.79 30.25
C ALA A 12 -1.26 58.20 28.80
N THR A 13 -0.20 58.27 28.06
CA THR A 13 -0.08 57.69 26.72
C THR A 13 0.15 56.20 26.86
N LEU A 14 -0.85 55.35 26.57
CA LEU A 14 -0.69 53.91 26.43
C LEU A 14 -0.08 53.60 25.06
N ALA A 15 1.18 53.13 25.04
CA ALA A 15 1.78 52.57 23.85
C ALA A 15 1.26 51.13 23.67
N THR A 16 0.38 50.92 22.70
CA THR A 16 -0.07 49.61 22.27
C THR A 16 1.02 49.00 21.35
N LEU A 17 1.81 48.05 21.86
CA LEU A 17 2.64 47.16 21.01
C LEU A 17 1.69 46.26 20.23
N ALA A 18 1.54 46.51 18.95
CA ALA A 18 0.94 45.55 18.01
C ALA A 18 1.92 44.41 17.81
N LEU A 19 1.67 43.26 18.42
CA LEU A 19 2.26 41.97 18.06
C LEU A 19 1.71 41.58 16.68
N ILE A 20 2.46 41.88 15.62
CA ILE A 20 2.21 41.30 14.31
C ILE A 20 2.65 39.82 14.39
N GLY A 21 1.72 38.96 14.77
CA GLY A 21 1.85 37.55 14.64
C GLY A 21 1.97 37.23 13.15
N CYS A 22 3.12 36.74 12.69
CA CYS A 22 3.23 36.06 11.40
C CYS A 22 2.28 34.86 11.42
N GLN A 23 1.04 35.05 10.99
CA GLN A 23 0.21 33.94 10.57
C GLN A 23 0.87 33.38 9.30
N ALA A 24 1.46 32.20 9.43
CA ALA A 24 1.85 31.43 8.26
C ALA A 24 0.61 31.29 7.39
N VAL A 25 0.66 31.83 6.18
CA VAL A 25 -0.36 31.64 5.16
C VAL A 25 -0.36 30.14 4.89
N GLN A 26 -1.30 29.40 5.45
CA GLN A 26 -1.55 28.03 5.03
C GLN A 26 -1.94 28.11 3.56
N GLU A 27 -1.08 27.63 2.68
CA GLU A 27 -1.46 27.42 1.28
C GLU A 27 -2.74 26.60 1.29
N LYS A 28 -3.79 27.10 0.67
CA LYS A 28 -5.08 26.44 0.59
C LYS A 28 -4.93 25.25 -0.36
N VAL A 29 -4.55 24.11 0.19
CA VAL A 29 -4.41 22.85 -0.54
C VAL A 29 -5.80 22.39 -0.97
N SER A 30 -5.96 21.95 -2.21
CA SER A 30 -7.21 21.39 -2.72
C SER A 30 -7.64 20.18 -1.88
N PRO A 31 -8.96 19.93 -1.68
CA PRO A 31 -9.46 18.83 -0.85
C PRO A 31 -9.02 17.43 -1.30
N ASP A 32 -8.62 17.28 -2.54
CA ASP A 32 -8.10 16.05 -3.16
C ASP A 32 -6.57 15.93 -3.09
N SER A 33 -5.90 16.87 -2.43
CA SER A 33 -4.44 16.95 -2.42
C SER A 33 -3.82 16.54 -1.09
N LEU A 34 -2.85 15.64 -1.17
CA LEU A 34 -1.97 15.21 -0.10
C LEU A 34 -0.73 16.10 -0.06
N LEU A 35 -0.63 16.96 0.95
CA LEU A 35 0.53 17.83 1.13
C LEU A 35 1.68 17.07 1.78
N ALA A 36 2.77 16.87 1.04
CA ALA A 36 4.03 16.41 1.62
C ALA A 36 4.74 17.57 2.33
N THR A 37 4.92 17.44 3.64
CA THR A 37 5.57 18.46 4.48
C THR A 37 7.08 18.20 4.50
N PHE A 38 7.88 19.25 4.29
CA PHE A 38 9.34 19.12 4.40
C PHE A 38 9.76 18.81 5.84
N THR A 39 10.70 17.90 5.98
CA THR A 39 11.37 17.56 7.26
C THR A 39 12.87 17.39 7.04
N SER A 40 13.68 17.90 7.97
CA SER A 40 15.13 17.68 7.97
C SER A 40 15.53 16.32 8.54
N THR A 41 14.62 15.65 9.25
CA THR A 41 14.86 14.35 9.90
C THR A 41 13.93 13.30 9.29
N ALA A 42 14.49 12.21 8.81
CA ALA A 42 13.72 11.08 8.29
C ALA A 42 12.87 10.46 9.38
N PRO A 43 11.58 10.14 9.10
CA PRO A 43 10.76 9.35 10.01
C PRO A 43 11.35 7.97 10.27
N ASN A 44 11.18 7.47 11.49
CA ASN A 44 11.42 6.07 11.79
C ASN A 44 10.23 5.23 11.33
N LEU A 45 10.39 4.44 10.27
CA LEU A 45 9.30 3.62 9.72
C LEU A 45 8.71 2.68 10.77
N ALA A 46 9.56 2.10 11.64
CA ALA A 46 9.13 1.16 12.68
C ALA A 46 8.28 1.80 13.79
N ALA A 47 8.38 3.13 13.96
CA ALA A 47 7.51 3.86 14.88
C ALA A 47 6.06 3.98 14.37
N GLY A 48 5.81 3.67 13.10
CA GLY A 48 4.47 3.73 12.52
C GLY A 48 3.85 5.12 12.63
N ALA A 49 2.58 5.17 12.98
CA ALA A 49 1.84 6.41 13.15
C ALA A 49 2.28 7.26 14.37
N SER A 50 3.07 6.69 15.29
CA SER A 50 3.54 7.39 16.49
C SER A 50 4.79 8.27 16.25
N ASP A 51 5.41 8.20 15.07
CA ASP A 51 6.53 9.06 14.75
C ASP A 51 6.09 10.54 14.78
N PRO A 52 6.83 11.43 15.49
CA PRO A 52 6.44 12.83 15.67
C PRO A 52 6.37 13.65 14.39
N VAL A 53 6.98 13.20 13.28
CA VAL A 53 6.89 13.89 11.99
C VAL A 53 5.43 14.01 11.52
N TRP A 54 4.61 13.00 11.81
CA TRP A 54 3.21 12.96 11.38
C TRP A 54 2.31 13.98 12.09
N ALA A 55 2.74 14.56 13.22
CA ALA A 55 2.01 15.62 13.88
C ALA A 55 1.96 16.92 13.05
N LYS A 56 2.95 17.13 12.18
CA LYS A 56 3.05 18.31 11.30
C LYS A 56 2.45 18.09 9.92
N ALA A 57 2.19 16.83 9.52
CA ALA A 57 1.65 16.48 8.22
C ALA A 57 0.12 16.51 8.25
N SER A 58 -0.49 17.28 7.35
CA SER A 58 -1.94 17.33 7.17
C SER A 58 -2.46 16.01 6.59
N PRO A 59 -3.54 15.44 7.13
CA PRO A 59 -4.12 14.22 6.57
C PRO A 59 -4.95 14.53 5.32
N LEU A 60 -4.91 13.63 4.35
CA LEU A 60 -5.90 13.46 3.30
C LEU A 60 -6.69 12.19 3.59
N SER A 61 -8.03 12.27 3.58
CA SER A 61 -8.89 11.09 3.74
C SER A 61 -9.76 10.90 2.52
N ALA A 62 -9.88 9.65 2.06
CA ALA A 62 -10.72 9.28 0.93
C ALA A 62 -11.55 8.05 1.25
N ALA A 63 -12.79 8.02 0.75
CA ALA A 63 -13.62 6.83 0.74
C ALA A 63 -13.07 5.82 -0.26
N LEU A 64 -13.15 4.55 0.08
CA LEU A 64 -12.81 3.42 -0.79
C LEU A 64 -14.07 2.57 -0.97
N THR A 65 -14.45 2.31 -2.21
CA THR A 65 -15.68 1.60 -2.55
C THR A 65 -15.45 0.40 -3.46
N GLY A 66 -16.41 -0.49 -3.54
CA GLY A 66 -16.42 -1.58 -4.54
C GLY A 66 -15.62 -2.82 -4.18
N GLY A 67 -15.00 -2.88 -3.01
CA GLY A 67 -14.20 -4.02 -2.56
C GLY A 67 -15.04 -5.28 -2.27
N ALA A 68 -14.37 -6.43 -2.19
CA ALA A 68 -14.90 -7.58 -1.48
C ALA A 68 -14.64 -7.40 0.01
N ASN A 69 -15.48 -8.04 0.85
CA ASN A 69 -15.35 -8.02 2.31
C ASN A 69 -15.46 -6.62 2.94
N PHE A 70 -14.52 -6.14 3.72
CA PHE A 70 -14.61 -4.91 4.53
C PHE A 70 -15.88 -4.87 5.41
N GLY A 71 -16.28 -6.03 5.97
CA GLY A 71 -17.48 -6.17 6.77
C GLY A 71 -18.79 -6.33 5.99
N ALA A 72 -18.76 -6.29 4.66
CA ALA A 72 -19.90 -6.61 3.82
C ALA A 72 -20.16 -8.14 3.76
N LYS A 73 -21.38 -8.52 3.43
CA LYS A 73 -21.72 -9.94 3.21
C LYS A 73 -21.11 -10.44 1.90
N PRO A 74 -20.86 -11.76 1.78
CA PRO A 74 -20.39 -12.34 0.52
C PRO A 74 -21.26 -11.92 -0.67
N GLY A 75 -20.61 -11.36 -1.70
CA GLY A 75 -21.25 -10.84 -2.91
C GLY A 75 -21.74 -9.40 -2.85
N GLU A 76 -21.75 -8.77 -1.69
CA GLU A 76 -22.00 -7.33 -1.54
C GLU A 76 -20.71 -6.52 -1.77
N LYS A 77 -20.85 -5.20 -2.01
CA LYS A 77 -19.73 -4.28 -2.13
C LYS A 77 -19.33 -3.78 -0.75
N GLY A 78 -18.08 -4.03 -0.38
CA GLY A 78 -17.48 -3.50 0.84
C GLY A 78 -16.88 -2.12 0.64
N GLU A 79 -16.79 -1.38 1.73
CA GLU A 79 -16.31 -0.01 1.78
C GLU A 79 -15.28 0.16 2.89
N SER A 80 -14.34 1.06 2.68
CA SER A 80 -13.35 1.44 3.68
C SER A 80 -13.07 2.94 3.60
N THR A 81 -12.17 3.42 4.43
CA THR A 81 -11.63 4.78 4.37
C THR A 81 -10.13 4.69 4.50
N VAL A 82 -9.40 5.33 3.59
CA VAL A 82 -7.96 5.53 3.74
C VAL A 82 -7.68 6.94 4.28
N THR A 83 -6.73 7.04 5.19
CA THR A 83 -6.12 8.31 5.62
C THR A 83 -4.64 8.28 5.29
N LEU A 84 -4.19 9.29 4.58
CA LEU A 84 -2.82 9.44 4.10
C LEU A 84 -2.19 10.68 4.74
N LYS A 85 -0.91 10.60 5.10
CA LYS A 85 -0.06 11.74 5.41
C LYS A 85 1.24 11.60 4.65
N ALA A 86 1.86 12.72 4.28
CA ALA A 86 3.13 12.70 3.56
C ALA A 86 4.14 13.67 4.18
N ALA A 87 5.40 13.25 4.16
CA ALA A 87 6.56 14.08 4.49
C ALA A 87 7.68 13.79 3.49
N TYR A 88 8.60 14.73 3.32
CA TYR A 88 9.74 14.51 2.44
C TYR A 88 11.02 15.15 3.00
N THR A 89 12.17 14.58 2.67
CA THR A 89 13.50 15.14 2.89
C THR A 89 14.06 15.70 1.58
N ALA A 90 15.34 15.98 1.53
CA ALA A 90 15.98 16.45 0.30
C ALA A 90 15.90 15.44 -0.85
N ASP A 91 15.83 14.14 -0.55
CA ASP A 91 15.97 13.02 -1.48
C ASP A 91 14.94 11.91 -1.32
N MET A 92 14.13 11.92 -0.24
CA MET A 92 13.20 10.85 0.07
C MET A 92 11.78 11.36 0.27
N LEU A 93 10.80 10.58 -0.21
CA LEU A 93 9.39 10.68 0.13
C LEU A 93 9.06 9.66 1.23
N TYR A 94 8.23 10.07 2.17
CA TYR A 94 7.64 9.21 3.22
C TYR A 94 6.14 9.38 3.23
N MET A 95 5.41 8.27 3.38
CA MET A 95 3.95 8.31 3.50
C MET A 95 3.51 7.44 4.67
N LEU A 96 2.60 7.94 5.49
CA LEU A 96 1.80 7.18 6.43
C LEU A 96 0.47 6.85 5.75
N ILE A 97 0.17 5.56 5.67
CA ILE A 97 -1.03 5.01 5.05
C ILE A 97 -1.80 4.27 6.13
N GLN A 98 -3.04 4.67 6.39
CA GLN A 98 -3.92 3.99 7.32
C GLN A 98 -5.28 3.72 6.67
N TYR A 99 -5.76 2.48 6.71
CA TYR A 99 -7.10 2.16 6.22
C TYR A 99 -7.81 1.20 7.18
N LYS A 100 -9.13 1.34 7.26
CA LYS A 100 -9.98 0.47 8.08
C LYS A 100 -10.15 -0.89 7.40
N ASP A 101 -9.99 -1.93 8.20
CA ASP A 101 -10.21 -3.31 7.81
C ASP A 101 -10.66 -4.09 9.04
N PRO A 102 -11.82 -4.74 9.04
CA PRO A 102 -12.30 -5.44 10.23
C PRO A 102 -11.50 -6.69 10.57
N THR A 103 -10.70 -7.20 9.63
CA THR A 103 -9.93 -8.44 9.78
C THR A 103 -8.44 -8.21 9.51
N ASN A 104 -7.59 -9.10 10.02
CA ASN A 104 -6.18 -9.15 9.69
C ASN A 104 -5.89 -10.47 8.97
N SER A 105 -5.95 -10.43 7.67
CA SER A 105 -5.87 -11.63 6.85
C SER A 105 -4.44 -11.94 6.48
N VAL A 106 -3.90 -12.97 7.13
CA VAL A 106 -2.48 -13.34 7.04
C VAL A 106 -2.22 -14.64 6.28
N ARG A 107 -3.25 -15.21 5.64
CA ARG A 107 -3.13 -16.47 4.90
C ARG A 107 -2.75 -16.22 3.44
N ARG A 108 -2.06 -17.18 2.82
CA ARG A 108 -1.72 -17.16 1.39
C ARG A 108 -1.86 -18.58 0.80
N GLY A 109 -3.11 -19.09 0.80
CA GLY A 109 -3.43 -20.44 0.32
C GLY A 109 -2.57 -21.52 0.97
N PRO A 110 -2.59 -21.67 2.30
CA PRO A 110 -1.73 -22.62 3.00
C PRO A 110 -2.10 -24.06 2.68
N TYR A 111 -1.20 -24.99 2.97
CA TYR A 111 -1.52 -26.41 3.02
C TYR A 111 -2.00 -26.78 4.41
N GLN A 112 -3.01 -27.63 4.50
CA GLN A 112 -3.54 -28.17 5.76
C GLN A 112 -3.46 -29.69 5.77
N LYS A 113 -3.01 -30.27 6.90
CA LYS A 113 -2.99 -31.72 7.13
C LYS A 113 -4.41 -32.22 7.37
N GLN A 114 -4.85 -33.18 6.57
CA GLN A 114 -6.18 -33.77 6.63
C GLN A 114 -6.20 -34.97 7.61
N ALA A 115 -7.40 -35.43 7.97
CA ALA A 115 -7.59 -36.56 8.90
C ALA A 115 -7.03 -37.89 8.36
N ASP A 116 -6.98 -38.05 7.04
CA ASP A 116 -6.37 -39.21 6.36
C ASP A 116 -4.84 -39.10 6.22
N GLY A 117 -4.23 -38.05 6.78
CA GLY A 117 -2.80 -37.79 6.72
C GLY A 117 -2.33 -37.11 5.43
N SER A 118 -3.20 -36.88 4.46
CA SER A 118 -2.87 -36.11 3.24
C SER A 118 -2.76 -34.63 3.52
N TRP A 119 -2.11 -33.89 2.60
CA TRP A 119 -2.00 -32.42 2.64
C TRP A 119 -2.79 -31.81 1.50
N LYS A 120 -3.65 -30.86 1.82
CA LYS A 120 -4.49 -30.19 0.84
C LYS A 120 -4.29 -28.68 0.89
N LYS A 121 -4.09 -28.05 -0.26
CA LYS A 121 -4.08 -26.59 -0.37
C LYS A 121 -5.47 -26.06 -0.09
N LEU A 122 -5.59 -25.17 0.90
CA LEU A 122 -6.86 -24.54 1.24
C LEU A 122 -7.24 -23.55 0.14
N LYS A 123 -8.49 -23.67 -0.29
CA LYS A 123 -9.15 -22.77 -1.24
C LYS A 123 -10.53 -22.46 -0.68
N ASP A 124 -10.95 -21.23 -0.84
CA ASP A 124 -12.31 -20.84 -0.50
C ASP A 124 -13.27 -21.34 -1.57
N PRO A 125 -14.26 -22.19 -1.23
CA PRO A 125 -15.25 -22.68 -2.20
C PRO A 125 -16.18 -21.56 -2.70
N ALA A 126 -16.29 -20.44 -1.98
CA ALA A 126 -17.09 -19.28 -2.37
C ALA A 126 -16.32 -18.34 -3.31
N ASP A 127 -14.98 -18.49 -3.44
CA ASP A 127 -14.15 -17.66 -4.31
C ASP A 127 -14.51 -17.88 -5.80
N LYS A 128 -15.17 -16.89 -6.39
CA LYS A 128 -15.56 -16.87 -7.80
C LYS A 128 -14.66 -15.91 -8.60
N GLY A 129 -13.43 -16.33 -8.85
CA GLY A 129 -12.51 -15.55 -9.68
C GLY A 129 -11.68 -14.52 -8.93
N GLY A 130 -11.45 -14.70 -7.63
CA GLY A 130 -10.59 -13.87 -6.82
C GLY A 130 -11.31 -12.77 -6.04
N ASP A 131 -12.62 -12.95 -5.84
CA ASP A 131 -13.43 -12.00 -5.06
C ASP A 131 -13.15 -12.17 -3.57
N ASP A 132 -13.84 -13.12 -2.93
CA ASP A 132 -13.73 -13.39 -1.50
C ASP A 132 -12.82 -14.61 -1.30
N ASN A 133 -11.88 -14.53 -0.39
CA ASN A 133 -11.01 -15.67 -0.15
C ASN A 133 -10.41 -15.65 1.26
N VAL A 134 -11.06 -16.26 2.23
CA VAL A 134 -10.60 -16.37 3.63
C VAL A 134 -9.19 -16.99 3.78
N TYR A 135 -8.64 -17.54 2.71
CA TYR A 135 -7.26 -18.05 2.64
C TYR A 135 -6.34 -17.15 1.83
N TYR A 136 -6.66 -15.85 1.72
CA TYR A 136 -5.83 -14.86 1.05
C TYR A 136 -5.37 -13.76 2.01
N GLU A 137 -4.33 -13.02 1.63
CA GLU A 137 -3.70 -11.96 2.42
C GLU A 137 -4.31 -10.59 2.13
N ASP A 138 -4.30 -9.70 3.11
CA ASP A 138 -4.61 -8.29 2.93
C ASP A 138 -3.49 -7.58 2.19
N LYS A 139 -3.87 -6.57 1.40
CA LYS A 139 -2.97 -5.81 0.54
C LYS A 139 -3.45 -4.36 0.40
N TRP A 140 -2.55 -3.51 -0.03
CA TRP A 140 -2.93 -2.24 -0.64
C TRP A 140 -2.08 -1.99 -1.89
N ALA A 141 -2.57 -1.13 -2.79
CA ALA A 141 -1.86 -0.70 -3.98
C ALA A 141 -2.04 0.79 -4.23
N MET A 142 -1.03 1.42 -4.80
CA MET A 142 -1.08 2.78 -5.35
C MET A 142 -0.68 2.72 -6.82
N LEU A 143 -1.32 3.56 -7.63
CA LEU A 143 -0.99 3.72 -9.04
C LEU A 143 -0.58 5.17 -9.31
N TRP A 144 0.53 5.37 -10.01
CA TRP A 144 1.11 6.67 -10.33
C TRP A 144 1.39 6.77 -11.82
N PRO A 145 0.89 7.78 -12.55
CA PRO A 145 1.34 8.06 -13.91
C PRO A 145 2.82 8.42 -13.93
N THR A 146 3.60 7.81 -14.83
CA THR A 146 5.03 8.07 -14.93
C THR A 146 5.39 9.19 -15.91
N ASN A 147 4.47 9.55 -16.81
CA ASN A 147 4.69 10.57 -17.82
C ASN A 147 3.44 11.40 -18.08
N GLU A 148 3.60 12.53 -18.79
CA GLU A 148 2.53 13.51 -19.01
C GLU A 148 1.35 12.95 -19.81
N ALA A 149 1.59 12.08 -20.80
CA ALA A 149 0.53 11.47 -21.61
C ALA A 149 -0.34 10.55 -20.76
N THR A 150 0.27 9.79 -19.85
CA THR A 150 -0.43 8.95 -18.88
C THR A 150 -1.16 9.79 -17.84
N ALA A 151 -0.53 10.86 -17.32
CA ALA A 151 -1.14 11.76 -16.34
C ALA A 151 -2.41 12.43 -16.85
N LYS A 152 -2.42 12.91 -18.09
CA LYS A 152 -3.61 13.54 -18.71
C LYS A 152 -4.83 12.60 -18.79
N GLN A 153 -4.61 11.32 -19.00
CA GLN A 153 -5.68 10.34 -18.99
C GLN A 153 -6.07 9.97 -17.56
N PHE A 154 -5.08 9.79 -16.69
CA PHE A 154 -5.31 9.48 -15.27
C PHE A 154 -6.11 10.57 -14.55
N ASP A 155 -5.87 11.84 -14.87
CA ASP A 155 -6.64 12.99 -14.34
C ASP A 155 -8.15 12.91 -14.69
N LYS A 156 -8.53 12.18 -15.73
CA LYS A 156 -9.92 12.00 -16.16
C LYS A 156 -10.56 10.72 -15.67
N GLU A 157 -9.79 9.65 -15.56
CA GLU A 157 -10.29 8.29 -15.39
C GLU A 157 -9.78 7.63 -14.11
N GLY A 158 -8.83 8.26 -13.42
CA GLY A 158 -8.22 7.67 -12.22
C GLY A 158 -7.65 6.27 -12.50
N CYS A 159 -7.74 5.39 -11.52
CA CYS A 159 -7.31 4.00 -11.63
C CYS A 159 -8.06 3.22 -12.73
N ALA A 160 -9.26 3.64 -13.08
CA ALA A 160 -10.10 2.97 -14.08
C ALA A 160 -9.43 2.91 -15.46
N MET A 161 -8.55 3.88 -15.80
CA MET A 161 -7.81 3.89 -17.06
C MET A 161 -7.02 2.61 -17.36
N SER A 162 -6.67 1.84 -16.31
CA SER A 162 -5.90 0.59 -16.45
C SER A 162 -6.71 -0.66 -16.13
N CYS A 163 -7.98 -0.53 -15.76
CA CYS A 163 -8.82 -1.65 -15.36
C CYS A 163 -9.79 -2.01 -16.49
N HIS A 164 -9.63 -3.18 -17.07
CA HIS A 164 -10.44 -3.63 -18.18
C HIS A 164 -11.11 -4.96 -17.89
N GLU A 165 -12.38 -5.08 -18.28
CA GLU A 165 -13.04 -6.37 -18.40
C GLU A 165 -12.51 -7.08 -19.64
N GLY A 166 -12.10 -8.34 -19.47
CA GLY A 166 -11.48 -9.10 -20.54
C GLY A 166 -12.42 -10.11 -21.16
N GLN A 167 -12.37 -10.26 -22.46
CA GLN A 167 -13.10 -11.34 -23.16
C GLN A 167 -12.56 -12.72 -22.83
N THR A 168 -11.24 -12.84 -22.65
CA THR A 168 -10.54 -14.11 -22.38
C THR A 168 -10.16 -14.30 -20.91
N LYS A 169 -10.20 -13.24 -20.13
CA LYS A 169 -9.92 -13.22 -18.70
C LYS A 169 -10.87 -12.20 -18.07
N PRO A 170 -11.93 -12.63 -17.36
CA PRO A 170 -12.97 -11.73 -16.88
C PRO A 170 -12.46 -10.70 -15.84
N TYR A 171 -11.41 -11.04 -15.07
CA TYR A 171 -10.89 -10.19 -14.01
C TYR A 171 -9.37 -9.97 -14.14
N GLY A 172 -8.90 -8.83 -13.63
CA GLY A 172 -7.47 -8.54 -13.49
C GLY A 172 -6.76 -8.25 -14.81
N ASN A 173 -7.48 -7.79 -15.84
CA ASN A 173 -6.88 -7.27 -17.06
C ASN A 173 -6.42 -5.84 -16.82
N LYS A 174 -5.15 -5.68 -16.45
CA LYS A 174 -4.53 -4.37 -16.23
C LYS A 174 -3.61 -4.05 -17.39
N TYR A 175 -3.93 -2.99 -18.14
CA TYR A 175 -3.08 -2.44 -19.18
C TYR A 175 -3.44 -0.98 -19.43
N THR A 176 -2.50 -0.19 -19.93
CA THR A 176 -2.75 1.19 -20.38
C THR A 176 -3.31 1.20 -21.80
N ASN A 177 -4.03 2.27 -22.17
CA ASN A 177 -4.80 2.30 -23.42
C ASN A 177 -3.95 2.49 -24.66
N GLN A 178 -2.83 3.23 -24.55
CA GLN A 178 -1.99 3.61 -25.69
C GLN A 178 -0.53 3.20 -25.47
N PRO A 179 0.20 2.88 -26.54
CA PRO A 179 1.64 2.67 -26.48
C PRO A 179 2.37 3.85 -25.85
N GLY A 180 3.33 3.53 -24.96
CA GLY A 180 4.12 4.51 -24.24
C GLY A 180 3.48 5.09 -22.99
N GLN A 181 2.22 4.79 -22.70
CA GLN A 181 1.62 5.05 -21.40
C GLN A 181 2.13 4.03 -20.39
N LEU A 182 2.52 4.50 -19.21
CA LEU A 182 3.06 3.68 -18.14
C LEU A 182 2.54 4.17 -16.78
N LEU A 183 2.12 3.22 -15.94
CA LEU A 183 1.76 3.44 -14.55
C LEU A 183 2.74 2.70 -13.65
N ASP A 184 3.38 3.40 -12.73
CA ASP A 184 4.09 2.84 -11.60
C ASP A 184 3.07 2.29 -10.59
N MET A 185 3.31 1.11 -10.01
CA MET A 185 2.39 0.44 -9.10
C MET A 185 3.10 -0.04 -7.83
N TRP A 186 2.90 0.65 -6.75
CA TRP A 186 3.32 0.20 -5.42
C TRP A 186 2.29 -0.78 -4.86
N HIS A 187 2.68 -2.03 -4.67
CA HIS A 187 1.76 -3.08 -4.26
C HIS A 187 2.25 -3.80 -3.00
N MET A 188 1.91 -3.29 -1.82
CA MET A 188 2.19 -3.97 -0.56
C MET A 188 1.33 -5.23 -0.44
N LYS A 189 1.98 -6.34 -0.09
CA LYS A 189 1.36 -7.65 0.07
C LYS A 189 1.66 -8.19 1.45
N GLY A 190 0.61 -8.40 2.25
CA GLY A 190 0.72 -8.68 3.68
C GLY A 190 1.63 -9.87 4.03
N GLN A 191 1.67 -10.92 3.20
CA GLN A 191 2.48 -12.11 3.44
C GLN A 191 3.65 -12.30 2.47
N ARG A 192 3.66 -11.63 1.32
CA ARG A 192 4.70 -11.84 0.29
C ARG A 192 5.85 -10.86 0.39
N THR A 193 5.58 -9.60 0.71
CA THR A 193 6.60 -8.56 0.75
C THR A 193 6.66 -7.81 2.07
N GLY A 194 5.51 -7.59 2.71
CA GLY A 194 5.41 -6.91 4.01
C GLY A 194 6.33 -7.46 5.09
N PRO A 195 6.45 -8.79 5.29
CA PRO A 195 7.32 -9.38 6.31
C PRO A 195 8.82 -9.14 6.10
N LEU A 196 9.23 -8.79 4.89
CA LEU A 196 10.60 -8.43 4.54
C LEU A 196 10.84 -6.90 4.51
N GLY A 197 9.80 -6.11 4.79
CA GLY A 197 9.86 -4.66 4.83
C GLY A 197 9.92 -4.01 3.44
N PHE A 198 9.26 -4.62 2.44
CA PHE A 198 9.16 -4.10 1.08
C PHE A 198 7.72 -3.95 0.62
N VAL A 199 7.50 -2.97 -0.23
CA VAL A 199 6.40 -2.93 -1.17
C VAL A 199 6.88 -3.62 -2.45
N ASP A 200 6.05 -4.42 -3.11
CA ASP A 200 6.37 -4.99 -4.41
C ASP A 200 6.19 -3.91 -5.49
N ASP A 201 7.30 -3.35 -5.96
CA ASP A 201 7.28 -2.34 -7.00
C ASP A 201 7.06 -3.00 -8.37
N GLN A 202 6.07 -2.49 -9.07
CA GLN A 202 5.52 -3.04 -10.30
C GLN A 202 5.16 -1.90 -11.25
N TYR A 203 4.90 -2.23 -12.49
CA TYR A 203 4.36 -1.28 -13.46
C TYR A 203 3.23 -1.88 -14.29
N THR A 204 2.50 -1.01 -14.99
CA THR A 204 1.49 -1.41 -15.95
C THR A 204 1.71 -0.68 -17.27
N ASP A 205 1.91 -1.44 -18.35
CA ASP A 205 2.04 -0.95 -19.73
C ASP A 205 0.85 -1.34 -20.60
N ASP A 206 0.93 -1.11 -21.90
CA ASP A 206 -0.12 -1.35 -22.89
C ASP A 206 -0.24 -2.81 -23.37
N THR A 207 0.49 -3.75 -22.77
CA THR A 207 0.45 -5.18 -23.17
C THR A 207 -0.94 -5.77 -22.90
N ARG A 208 -1.58 -6.29 -23.95
CA ARG A 208 -2.90 -6.96 -23.84
C ARG A 208 -2.75 -8.36 -23.27
N HIS A 209 -3.82 -8.86 -22.65
CA HIS A 209 -3.84 -10.23 -22.13
C HIS A 209 -3.67 -11.26 -23.26
N ASP A 210 -2.74 -12.18 -23.06
CA ASP A 210 -2.58 -13.39 -23.84
C ASP A 210 -2.27 -14.54 -22.85
N PRO A 211 -3.03 -15.64 -22.88
CA PRO A 211 -2.88 -16.71 -21.88
C PRO A 211 -1.51 -17.41 -21.91
N LYS A 212 -0.78 -17.32 -23.02
CA LYS A 212 0.55 -17.97 -23.18
C LYS A 212 1.70 -16.99 -22.94
N THR A 213 1.61 -15.79 -23.49
CA THR A 213 2.74 -14.83 -23.52
C THR A 213 2.60 -13.68 -22.54
N ALA A 214 1.38 -13.32 -22.16
CA ALA A 214 1.07 -12.21 -21.25
C ALA A 214 -0.12 -12.52 -20.32
N PRO A 215 -0.02 -13.54 -19.45
CA PRO A 215 -1.15 -13.97 -18.60
C PRO A 215 -1.58 -12.92 -17.56
N ASN A 216 -0.72 -11.96 -17.27
CA ASN A 216 -0.99 -10.83 -16.38
C ASN A 216 -1.30 -9.53 -17.12
N ALA A 217 -1.50 -9.58 -18.45
CA ALA A 217 -1.64 -8.42 -19.32
C ALA A 217 -0.45 -7.44 -19.14
N GLY A 218 -0.71 -6.13 -19.05
CA GLY A 218 0.32 -5.10 -18.90
C GLY A 218 0.97 -5.04 -17.50
N ARG A 219 0.39 -5.70 -16.49
CA ARG A 219 0.97 -5.67 -15.13
C ARG A 219 2.21 -6.57 -15.03
N LYS A 220 3.32 -5.97 -14.69
CA LYS A 220 4.63 -6.61 -14.56
C LYS A 220 5.34 -6.15 -13.30
N GLY A 221 6.27 -6.95 -12.78
CA GLY A 221 7.18 -6.52 -11.72
C GLY A 221 8.35 -5.75 -12.30
N ASP A 222 8.85 -4.80 -11.58
CA ASP A 222 10.09 -4.14 -11.89
C ASP A 222 11.27 -5.11 -11.89
N PRO A 223 12.42 -4.75 -12.47
CA PRO A 223 13.60 -5.60 -12.44
C PRO A 223 13.97 -6.02 -11.02
N GLY A 224 13.98 -7.33 -10.78
CA GLY A 224 14.14 -7.90 -9.45
C GLY A 224 14.78 -9.29 -9.47
N PRO A 225 14.73 -10.01 -8.34
CA PRO A 225 15.31 -11.34 -8.25
C PRO A 225 14.62 -12.33 -9.18
N ALA A 226 15.37 -13.34 -9.63
CA ALA A 226 14.80 -14.47 -10.35
C ALA A 226 13.70 -15.14 -9.52
N GLY A 227 12.54 -15.41 -10.15
CA GLY A 227 11.35 -15.94 -9.46
C GLY A 227 10.44 -14.89 -8.82
N GLY A 228 10.78 -13.61 -8.93
CA GLY A 228 9.96 -12.50 -8.41
C GLY A 228 9.96 -12.42 -6.88
N GLU A 229 8.87 -11.92 -6.30
CA GLU A 229 8.74 -11.70 -4.86
C GLU A 229 8.55 -12.99 -4.04
N TYR A 230 8.17 -14.10 -4.69
CA TYR A 230 8.04 -15.40 -4.03
C TYR A 230 8.08 -16.56 -5.02
N THR A 231 8.35 -17.75 -4.48
CA THR A 231 8.18 -19.03 -5.18
C THR A 231 7.18 -19.90 -4.44
N GLY A 232 6.43 -20.73 -5.17
CA GLY A 232 5.49 -21.68 -4.56
C GLY A 232 6.21 -22.86 -3.91
N VAL A 233 5.68 -23.35 -2.79
CA VAL A 233 6.01 -24.69 -2.26
C VAL A 233 5.12 -25.70 -2.98
N ASN A 234 5.72 -26.67 -3.67
CA ASN A 234 4.99 -27.72 -4.37
C ASN A 234 4.69 -28.90 -3.46
N LEU A 235 3.68 -29.69 -3.81
CA LEU A 235 3.49 -31.01 -3.24
C LEU A 235 4.36 -32.03 -3.96
N VAL A 236 5.13 -32.81 -3.19
CA VAL A 236 5.90 -33.94 -3.66
C VAL A 236 5.40 -35.18 -2.90
N ASN A 237 4.94 -36.19 -3.63
CA ASN A 237 4.29 -37.39 -3.07
C ASN A 237 3.15 -37.04 -2.08
N GLY A 238 2.34 -36.02 -2.43
CA GLY A 238 1.20 -35.58 -1.63
C GLY A 238 1.53 -34.75 -0.39
N LYS A 239 2.79 -34.39 -0.15
CA LYS A 239 3.26 -33.59 0.98
C LYS A 239 3.95 -32.32 0.50
N PRO A 240 3.91 -31.20 1.27
CA PRO A 240 4.71 -30.01 0.94
C PRO A 240 6.19 -30.35 0.81
N GLN A 241 6.86 -29.79 -0.18
CA GLN A 241 8.30 -30.04 -0.40
C GLN A 241 9.16 -29.46 0.72
N PHE A 242 8.76 -28.32 1.27
CA PHE A 242 9.50 -27.57 2.28
C PHE A 242 8.60 -27.15 3.44
N MET A 243 9.22 -26.93 4.60
CA MET A 243 8.65 -26.25 5.76
C MET A 243 9.63 -25.18 6.25
N ALA A 244 9.15 -24.27 7.11
CA ALA A 244 10.02 -23.35 7.82
C ALA A 244 10.91 -24.10 8.81
N ARG A 245 12.13 -23.63 9.03
CA ARG A 245 13.14 -24.26 9.89
C ARG A 245 12.67 -24.46 11.33
N ASP A 246 11.80 -23.57 11.84
CA ASP A 246 11.24 -23.68 13.19
C ASP A 246 10.19 -24.78 13.33
N ALA A 247 9.76 -25.37 12.23
CA ALA A 247 8.78 -26.45 12.13
C ALA A 247 7.46 -26.20 12.88
N LYS A 248 7.05 -24.93 12.98
CA LYS A 248 5.79 -24.54 13.62
C LYS A 248 4.66 -24.48 12.60
N ALA A 249 3.50 -25.00 12.98
CA ALA A 249 2.30 -24.80 12.19
C ALA A 249 1.90 -23.31 12.17
N ALA A 250 1.53 -22.82 10.99
CA ALA A 250 1.20 -21.39 10.79
C ALA A 250 0.00 -20.96 11.66
N ASN A 251 -1.00 -21.82 11.81
CA ASN A 251 -2.16 -21.61 12.68
C ASN A 251 -1.88 -21.89 14.17
N ALA A 252 -0.63 -22.19 14.53
CA ALA A 252 -0.19 -22.43 15.92
C ALA A 252 1.10 -21.64 16.25
N GLY A 253 1.21 -20.41 15.78
CA GLY A 253 2.29 -19.48 16.08
C GLY A 253 3.48 -19.51 15.13
N GLY A 254 3.38 -20.25 14.02
CA GLY A 254 4.29 -20.14 12.89
C GLY A 254 3.88 -19.02 11.91
N THR A 255 4.45 -19.04 10.70
CA THR A 255 4.15 -18.06 9.66
C THR A 255 3.53 -18.74 8.43
N TYR A 256 2.71 -17.99 7.67
CA TYR A 256 2.14 -18.43 6.40
C TYR A 256 3.08 -18.24 5.21
N TYR A 257 4.35 -17.97 5.48
CA TYR A 257 5.43 -17.87 4.51
C TYR A 257 6.70 -18.51 5.07
N ILE A 258 7.61 -18.90 4.18
CA ILE A 258 8.99 -19.28 4.52
C ILE A 258 9.90 -18.17 3.96
N LYS A 259 10.85 -17.67 4.73
CA LYS A 259 11.86 -16.75 4.18
C LYS A 259 12.86 -17.55 3.37
N LYS A 260 13.29 -17.02 2.25
CA LYS A 260 14.35 -17.64 1.42
C LYS A 260 15.62 -17.86 2.24
N GLY A 261 16.07 -19.12 2.28
CA GLY A 261 17.19 -19.58 3.12
C GLY A 261 16.78 -20.21 4.45
N ASP A 262 15.50 -20.07 4.86
CA ASP A 262 14.95 -20.75 6.05
C ASP A 262 14.15 -22.01 5.70
N GLU A 263 14.03 -22.34 4.42
CA GLU A 263 13.39 -23.57 3.97
C GLU A 263 14.22 -24.80 4.33
N VAL A 264 13.57 -25.81 4.88
CA VAL A 264 14.12 -27.15 5.11
C VAL A 264 13.21 -28.21 4.52
N ALA A 265 13.74 -29.44 4.30
CA ALA A 265 12.93 -30.54 3.84
C ALA A 265 11.74 -30.78 4.76
N PHE A 266 10.58 -31.05 4.19
CA PHE A 266 9.36 -31.24 4.95
C PHE A 266 9.40 -32.51 5.80
N ASP A 267 9.10 -32.37 7.10
CA ASP A 267 8.96 -33.49 8.05
C ASP A 267 7.52 -33.56 8.55
N ASP A 268 6.75 -34.48 7.99
CA ASP A 268 5.33 -34.68 8.30
C ASP A 268 5.07 -35.04 9.77
N SER A 269 6.06 -35.64 10.46
CA SER A 269 5.93 -36.05 11.86
C SER A 269 5.81 -34.87 12.84
N LYS A 270 6.17 -33.66 12.41
CA LYS A 270 6.10 -32.42 13.20
C LYS A 270 4.68 -31.83 13.28
N PHE A 271 3.76 -32.32 12.48
CA PHE A 271 2.45 -31.74 12.31
C PHE A 271 1.34 -32.74 12.59
N LYS A 272 0.26 -32.28 13.20
CA LYS A 272 -0.98 -33.04 13.46
C LYS A 272 -2.10 -32.63 12.51
N THR A 273 -3.15 -33.42 12.44
CA THR A 273 -4.37 -33.09 11.69
C THR A 273 -4.89 -31.70 12.06
N GLY A 274 -5.21 -30.91 11.04
CA GLY A 274 -5.66 -29.52 11.17
C GLY A 274 -4.55 -28.48 11.18
N ASP A 275 -3.27 -28.87 11.30
CA ASP A 275 -2.15 -27.94 11.20
C ASP A 275 -2.04 -27.37 9.79
N GLU A 276 -1.80 -26.05 9.71
CA GLU A 276 -1.57 -25.33 8.46
C GLU A 276 -0.08 -25.02 8.31
N VAL A 277 0.44 -25.11 7.08
CA VAL A 277 1.83 -24.74 6.76
C VAL A 277 1.89 -23.85 5.54
N ALA A 278 2.96 -23.07 5.42
CA ALA A 278 3.17 -22.15 4.33
C ALA A 278 3.19 -22.83 2.97
N SER A 279 2.59 -22.22 1.97
CA SER A 279 2.63 -22.64 0.57
C SER A 279 3.56 -21.78 -0.29
N ILE A 280 4.29 -20.83 0.30
CA ILE A 280 5.17 -19.90 -0.41
C ILE A 280 6.49 -19.71 0.34
N ILE A 281 7.55 -19.47 -0.46
CA ILE A 281 8.87 -19.01 0.01
C ILE A 281 9.03 -17.59 -0.52
N ILE A 282 9.17 -16.61 0.38
CA ILE A 282 9.29 -15.18 0.02
C ILE A 282 10.75 -14.82 -0.24
N ASN A 283 10.98 -14.06 -1.32
CA ASN A 283 12.30 -13.65 -1.77
C ASN A 283 12.64 -12.23 -1.29
N PRO A 284 13.88 -11.97 -0.85
CA PRO A 284 14.32 -10.61 -0.54
C PRO A 284 14.38 -9.77 -1.83
N LEU A 285 13.87 -8.53 -1.75
CA LEU A 285 13.88 -7.57 -2.85
C LEU A 285 14.98 -6.51 -2.71
N ALA A 286 15.74 -6.54 -1.63
CA ALA A 286 16.76 -5.54 -1.31
C ALA A 286 17.79 -5.38 -2.46
N GLY A 287 18.10 -4.12 -2.79
CA GLY A 287 19.10 -3.78 -3.81
C GLY A 287 18.64 -3.98 -5.25
N THR A 288 17.35 -4.20 -5.47
CA THR A 288 16.75 -4.28 -6.80
C THR A 288 15.78 -3.13 -7.02
N ASP A 289 15.46 -2.82 -8.27
CA ASP A 289 14.45 -1.84 -8.66
C ASP A 289 13.09 -2.16 -8.03
N ARG A 290 12.70 -3.44 -8.07
CA ARG A 290 11.48 -3.98 -7.49
C ARG A 290 11.37 -3.81 -5.96
N GLY A 291 12.47 -3.56 -5.27
CA GLY A 291 12.56 -3.45 -3.80
C GLY A 291 13.01 -2.09 -3.30
N ASP A 292 12.88 -1.04 -4.07
CA ASP A 292 13.31 0.30 -3.69
C ASP A 292 12.27 1.04 -2.84
N VAL A 293 11.00 0.62 -2.84
CA VAL A 293 9.97 1.09 -1.90
C VAL A 293 10.02 0.27 -0.61
N ARG A 294 10.45 0.89 0.49
CA ARG A 294 10.52 0.27 1.81
C ARG A 294 9.24 0.50 2.60
N THR A 295 8.91 -0.46 3.49
CA THR A 295 7.73 -0.31 4.35
C THR A 295 7.94 -0.92 5.74
N ALA A 296 7.23 -0.37 6.73
CA ALA A 296 6.93 -1.03 7.99
C ALA A 296 5.41 -1.06 8.15
N ASN A 297 4.87 -2.23 8.50
CA ASN A 297 3.44 -2.47 8.55
C ASN A 297 3.02 -2.96 9.93
N SER A 298 1.81 -2.57 10.35
CA SER A 298 1.16 -3.07 11.56
C SER A 298 -0.35 -3.13 11.36
N TYR A 299 -0.99 -3.98 12.16
CA TYR A 299 -2.44 -4.04 12.26
C TYR A 299 -2.85 -4.01 13.72
N ALA A 300 -3.76 -3.12 14.07
CA ALA A 300 -4.33 -3.01 15.41
C ALA A 300 -5.72 -2.38 15.36
N ASN A 301 -6.64 -2.90 16.16
CA ASN A 301 -7.97 -2.32 16.36
C ASN A 301 -8.76 -2.07 15.05
N GLY A 302 -8.71 -3.01 14.11
CA GLY A 302 -9.41 -2.87 12.83
C GLY A 302 -8.77 -1.84 11.89
N MET A 303 -7.47 -1.59 12.02
CA MET A 303 -6.75 -0.60 11.23
C MET A 303 -5.42 -1.18 10.74
N HIS A 304 -5.22 -1.18 9.44
CA HIS A 304 -3.90 -1.35 8.85
C HIS A 304 -3.15 -0.02 8.88
N THR A 305 -1.88 -0.07 9.25
CA THR A 305 -0.95 1.06 9.21
C THR A 305 0.30 0.66 8.47
N SER A 306 0.65 1.39 7.42
CA SER A 306 1.91 1.25 6.70
C SER A 306 2.64 2.59 6.68
N VAL A 307 3.94 2.57 6.99
CA VAL A 307 4.82 3.70 6.71
C VAL A 307 5.74 3.29 5.58
N VAL A 308 5.75 4.05 4.50
CA VAL A 308 6.58 3.77 3.33
C VAL A 308 7.63 4.84 3.14
N SER A 309 8.75 4.47 2.52
CA SER A 309 9.78 5.40 2.08
C SER A 309 10.32 5.00 0.71
N ARG A 310 10.59 6.00 -0.13
CA ARG A 310 11.16 5.85 -1.46
C ARG A 310 11.96 7.08 -1.84
N LYS A 311 12.98 6.92 -2.66
CA LYS A 311 13.68 8.07 -3.26
C LYS A 311 12.72 8.93 -4.08
N LEU A 312 12.87 10.25 -4.01
CA LEU A 312 12.12 11.17 -4.87
C LEU A 312 12.43 10.93 -6.36
N VAL A 313 13.69 10.63 -6.66
CA VAL A 313 14.16 10.27 -8.00
C VAL A 313 14.94 8.96 -7.91
N THR A 314 14.40 7.90 -8.48
CA THR A 314 15.03 6.56 -8.50
C THR A 314 15.91 6.36 -9.72
N GLY A 315 15.57 6.99 -10.84
CA GLY A 315 16.19 6.80 -12.13
C GLY A 315 15.67 5.60 -12.92
N SER A 316 14.76 4.80 -12.36
CA SER A 316 14.06 3.76 -13.10
C SER A 316 13.08 4.36 -14.10
N LYS A 317 13.02 3.78 -15.29
CA LYS A 317 12.06 4.18 -16.32
C LYS A 317 10.62 3.71 -16.02
N PHE A 318 10.46 2.81 -15.08
CA PHE A 318 9.18 2.26 -14.70
C PHE A 318 8.49 3.07 -13.59
N ASP A 319 9.26 3.93 -12.92
CA ASP A 319 8.83 4.67 -11.75
C ASP A 319 8.40 6.09 -12.04
N VAL A 320 7.44 6.57 -11.25
CA VAL A 320 7.17 8.00 -11.15
C VAL A 320 8.39 8.72 -10.56
N GLN A 321 8.82 9.81 -11.18
CA GLN A 321 9.95 10.62 -10.71
C GLN A 321 9.41 11.93 -10.13
N PHE A 322 9.58 12.13 -8.82
CA PHE A 322 9.18 13.35 -8.11
C PHE A 322 10.27 14.42 -8.22
N ALA A 323 10.76 14.68 -9.46
CA ALA A 323 11.87 15.58 -9.72
C ALA A 323 11.46 17.06 -9.68
N ASP A 324 10.24 17.38 -10.02
CA ASP A 324 9.70 18.75 -10.06
C ASP A 324 8.69 18.95 -8.94
N MET A 325 9.13 19.50 -7.82
CA MET A 325 8.28 19.71 -6.64
C MET A 325 7.26 20.84 -6.81
N SER A 326 7.26 21.55 -7.93
CA SER A 326 6.23 22.56 -8.25
C SER A 326 4.99 21.93 -8.90
N LYS A 327 5.09 20.67 -9.35
CA LYS A 327 4.00 19.91 -9.94
C LYS A 327 3.17 19.18 -8.91
N ARG A 328 1.94 18.87 -9.29
CA ARG A 328 1.12 17.87 -8.62
C ARG A 328 1.26 16.52 -9.32
N TYR A 329 1.29 15.46 -8.54
CA TYR A 329 1.42 14.09 -9.03
C TYR A 329 0.14 13.33 -8.70
N GLY A 330 -0.62 12.97 -9.75
CA GLY A 330 -1.84 12.19 -9.59
C GLY A 330 -1.55 10.78 -9.09
N PHE A 331 -2.40 10.24 -8.21
CA PHE A 331 -2.34 8.85 -7.79
C PHE A 331 -3.73 8.32 -7.42
N GLY A 332 -3.86 6.99 -7.46
CA GLY A 332 -5.02 6.29 -6.93
C GLY A 332 -4.61 5.31 -5.86
N PHE A 333 -5.54 4.95 -4.97
CA PHE A 333 -5.33 4.02 -3.88
C PHE A 333 -6.37 2.91 -3.89
N ALA A 334 -5.95 1.70 -3.56
CA ALA A 334 -6.81 0.54 -3.40
C ALA A 334 -6.41 -0.29 -2.18
N ALA A 335 -7.39 -0.78 -1.43
CA ALA A 335 -7.23 -1.74 -0.34
C ALA A 335 -7.94 -3.06 -0.66
N PHE A 336 -7.38 -4.17 -0.17
CA PHE A 336 -7.88 -5.53 -0.40
C PHE A 336 -8.01 -6.23 0.95
N ASP A 337 -9.21 -6.60 1.31
CA ASP A 337 -9.52 -7.45 2.46
C ASP A 337 -9.84 -8.86 1.94
N ASN A 338 -9.02 -9.87 2.27
CA ASN A 338 -9.18 -11.26 1.83
C ASN A 338 -9.42 -11.44 0.31
N ALA A 339 -8.99 -10.52 -0.54
CA ALA A 339 -9.33 -10.53 -1.94
C ALA A 339 -8.09 -10.68 -2.84
N GLN A 340 -8.19 -11.54 -3.84
CA GLN A 340 -7.15 -11.68 -4.85
C GLN A 340 -7.20 -10.53 -5.86
N VAL A 341 -8.40 -10.15 -6.30
CA VAL A 341 -8.63 -9.18 -7.37
C VAL A 341 -9.52 -8.03 -6.92
N ARG A 342 -10.68 -8.32 -6.33
CA ARG A 342 -11.69 -7.34 -6.00
C ARG A 342 -11.30 -6.48 -4.80
N HIS A 343 -11.04 -5.22 -5.04
CA HIS A 343 -10.53 -4.24 -4.08
C HIS A 343 -11.45 -3.04 -3.93
N ALA A 344 -11.43 -2.42 -2.78
CA ALA A 344 -12.02 -1.11 -2.58
C ALA A 344 -11.05 -0.03 -3.08
N THR A 345 -11.52 0.90 -3.89
CA THR A 345 -10.69 1.94 -4.52
C THR A 345 -11.29 3.32 -4.32
N SER A 346 -10.44 4.35 -4.38
CA SER A 346 -10.90 5.73 -4.50
C SER A 346 -11.50 5.94 -5.90
N ASP A 347 -12.68 6.55 -5.98
CA ASP A 347 -13.37 6.79 -7.25
C ASP A 347 -12.66 7.88 -8.06
N GLU A 348 -12.14 8.91 -7.38
CA GLU A 348 -11.46 10.04 -8.00
C GLU A 348 -9.94 9.98 -7.76
N PRO A 349 -9.12 10.54 -8.68
CA PRO A 349 -7.70 10.67 -8.46
C PRO A 349 -7.40 11.62 -7.29
N MET A 350 -6.37 11.26 -6.53
CA MET A 350 -5.76 12.11 -5.51
C MET A 350 -4.44 12.68 -6.03
N TYR A 351 -3.95 13.75 -5.42
CA TYR A 351 -2.74 14.42 -5.91
C TYR A 351 -1.74 14.64 -4.78
N LEU A 352 -0.52 14.17 -4.96
CA LEU A 352 0.61 14.53 -4.10
C LEU A 352 1.13 15.90 -4.54
N VAL A 353 1.28 16.81 -3.58
CA VAL A 353 1.88 18.14 -3.75
C VAL A 353 2.95 18.36 -2.70
N PHE A 354 4.01 19.07 -3.02
CA PHE A 354 5.11 19.33 -2.12
C PHE A 354 5.02 20.73 -1.51
N GLY A 355 5.02 20.81 -0.18
CA GLY A 355 5.13 22.08 0.53
C GLY A 355 6.50 22.71 0.37
N LYS A 356 6.61 24.02 0.61
CA LYS A 356 7.92 24.72 0.60
C LYS A 356 8.81 24.23 1.73
N LYS A 357 10.12 24.21 1.47
CA LYS A 357 11.17 23.95 2.47
C LYS A 357 11.23 25.05 3.51
#